data_11c2fee45a83d75f5d8cbad0b4e782a1
#
_entry.id   11c2fee45a83d75f5d8cbad0b4e782a1
#
_cell.length_a   1.000
_cell.length_b   1.000
_cell.length_c   1.000
_cell.angle_alpha   90.00
_cell.angle_beta   90.00
_cell.angle_gamma   90.00
#
_symmetry.space_group_name_H-M   'P 1'
#
loop_
_entity.id
_entity.type
_entity.pdbx_description
1 polymer ?
#
loop_
_entity_poly.entity_id
_entity_poly.type
_entity_poly.pdbx_seq_one_letter_code
_entity_poly.pdbx_strand_id
1 'polypeptide(L)'
;MKGAKTVKIVIVVIVLAALILGYYYYLSHKSGKEQTAESVQVTAVQSVLMKDLERNYPPTPKEVLKYYCQITRCFYNEEYSEEELHQLAAKIQELYDEELIANKTQEDYLNDLKTEIAQMKQDQYTIASYDISASTDVEYFAENGRSCARMYCTFNLKKAGSTGTVASMEQFVLREDEDGHWKILGWELAEQ
;
A
#
# COMPACT_ATOMS: atom_id res chain seq x y z
N MET A 1 43.37 7.82 60.78
CA MET A 1 42.11 8.47 60.36
C MET A 1 41.79 8.38 58.85
N LYS A 2 42.34 7.45 58.09
CA LYS A 2 42.04 7.28 56.64
C LYS A 2 40.86 6.34 56.37
N GLY A 3 40.48 5.41 57.29
CA GLY A 3 39.43 4.42 57.08
C GLY A 3 37.99 4.93 57.05
N ALA A 4 37.68 6.00 57.85
CA ALA A 4 36.32 6.52 57.94
C ALA A 4 35.81 7.25 56.68
N LYS A 5 36.72 7.83 55.90
CA LYS A 5 36.35 8.49 54.61
C LYS A 5 36.09 7.46 53.52
N THR A 6 36.90 6.41 53.48
CA THR A 6 36.74 5.33 52.51
C THR A 6 35.45 4.54 52.74
N VAL A 7 35.05 4.26 53.98
CA VAL A 7 33.79 3.60 54.32
C VAL A 7 32.60 4.45 53.92
N LYS A 8 32.63 5.78 54.09
CA LYS A 8 31.55 6.70 53.67
C LYS A 8 31.38 6.70 52.14
N ILE A 9 32.50 6.70 51.41
CA ILE A 9 32.46 6.65 49.91
C ILE A 9 31.86 5.33 49.44
N VAL A 10 32.23 4.19 50.01
CA VAL A 10 31.71 2.86 49.68
C VAL A 10 30.19 2.81 49.94
N ILE A 11 29.70 3.34 51.06
CA ILE A 11 28.28 3.38 51.36
C ILE A 11 27.52 4.25 50.35
N VAL A 12 28.06 5.38 49.95
CA VAL A 12 27.42 6.26 48.94
C VAL A 12 27.33 5.56 47.58
N VAL A 13 28.37 4.84 47.18
CA VAL A 13 28.37 4.06 45.91
C VAL A 13 27.34 2.95 45.95
N ILE A 14 27.21 2.21 47.05
CA ILE A 14 26.21 1.17 47.21
C ILE A 14 24.78 1.75 47.17
N VAL A 15 24.53 2.88 47.80
CA VAL A 15 23.22 3.56 47.78
C VAL A 15 22.89 4.02 46.35
N LEU A 16 23.86 4.61 45.63
CA LEU A 16 23.68 5.02 44.26
C LEU A 16 23.38 3.82 43.33
N ALA A 17 24.12 2.72 43.49
CA ALA A 17 23.86 1.50 42.74
C ALA A 17 22.45 0.91 43.01
N ALA A 18 22.02 0.91 44.27
CA ALA A 18 20.70 0.48 44.67
C ALA A 18 19.59 1.40 44.09
N LEU A 19 19.80 2.71 44.04
CA LEU A 19 18.86 3.64 43.39
C LEU A 19 18.76 3.43 41.89
N ILE A 20 19.86 3.18 41.20
CA ILE A 20 19.89 2.91 39.77
C ILE A 20 19.17 1.57 39.46
N LEU A 21 19.44 0.53 40.24
CA LEU A 21 18.77 -0.76 40.09
C LEU A 21 17.29 -0.68 40.44
N GLY A 22 16.93 0.07 41.49
CA GLY A 22 15.54 0.32 41.86
C GLY A 22 14.77 1.09 40.79
N TYR A 23 15.42 2.12 40.19
CA TYR A 23 14.84 2.90 39.10
C TYR A 23 14.68 2.05 37.81
N TYR A 24 15.69 1.23 37.51
CA TYR A 24 15.61 0.29 36.38
C TYR A 24 14.52 -0.74 36.60
N TYR A 25 14.40 -1.32 37.80
CA TYR A 25 13.35 -2.24 38.18
C TYR A 25 11.96 -1.59 38.10
N TYR A 26 11.83 -0.35 38.58
CA TYR A 26 10.60 0.44 38.48
C TYR A 26 10.20 0.71 37.05
N LEU A 27 11.14 1.11 36.19
CA LEU A 27 10.88 1.31 34.76
C LEU A 27 10.53 -0.01 34.06
N SER A 28 11.24 -1.09 34.37
CA SER A 28 11.00 -2.40 33.77
C SER A 28 9.63 -2.99 34.17
N HIS A 29 9.14 -2.68 35.38
CA HIS A 29 7.81 -3.13 35.84
C HIS A 29 6.70 -2.13 35.52
N LYS A 30 7.01 -0.86 35.32
CA LYS A 30 6.05 0.14 34.86
C LYS A 30 5.68 -0.08 33.39
N SER A 31 6.58 -0.61 32.58
CA SER A 31 6.29 -1.04 31.20
C SER A 31 5.30 -2.20 31.09
N GLY A 32 4.94 -2.86 32.23
CA GLY A 32 3.95 -3.94 32.27
C GLY A 32 2.50 -3.49 32.58
N LYS A 33 2.24 -2.18 32.71
CA LYS A 33 0.90 -1.59 32.93
C LYS A 33 0.64 -0.35 32.08
N GLU A 34 1.38 -0.19 31.00
CA GLU A 34 0.91 0.65 29.94
C GLU A 34 -0.05 -0.18 29.09
N GLN A 35 -1.28 0.29 29.16
CA GLN A 35 -2.24 0.26 28.10
C GLN A 35 -1.76 -0.64 26.95
N THR A 36 -2.49 -1.70 26.73
CA THR A 36 -2.74 -2.17 25.38
C THR A 36 -3.14 -0.90 24.58
N ALA A 37 -2.17 -0.11 24.13
CA ALA A 37 -2.29 0.49 22.86
C ALA A 37 -2.54 -0.75 21.98
N GLU A 38 -3.80 -1.03 21.67
CA GLU A 38 -4.13 -1.73 20.47
C GLU A 38 -3.20 -1.08 19.45
N SER A 39 -2.19 -1.81 19.04
CA SER A 39 -1.53 -1.50 17.79
C SER A 39 -2.68 -1.59 16.81
N VAL A 40 -3.26 -0.45 16.46
CA VAL A 40 -4.23 -0.36 15.38
C VAL A 40 -3.45 -0.91 14.22
N GLN A 41 -3.61 -2.21 13.97
CA GLN A 41 -3.03 -2.82 12.78
C GLN A 41 -3.78 -2.15 11.64
N VAL A 42 -3.14 -1.13 11.07
CA VAL A 42 -3.65 -0.45 9.89
C VAL A 42 -3.84 -1.52 8.84
N THR A 43 -5.07 -1.78 8.45
CA THR A 43 -5.39 -2.77 7.41
C THR A 43 -4.78 -2.33 6.07
N ALA A 44 -4.63 -3.26 5.12
CA ALA A 44 -4.17 -2.91 3.78
C ALA A 44 -5.09 -1.85 3.15
N VAL A 45 -6.40 -1.97 3.35
CA VAL A 45 -7.40 -0.99 2.90
C VAL A 45 -7.14 0.40 3.52
N GLN A 46 -7.01 0.48 4.83
CA GLN A 46 -6.72 1.75 5.51
C GLN A 46 -5.39 2.35 5.06
N SER A 47 -4.34 1.52 4.91
CA SER A 47 -3.02 1.96 4.43
C SER A 47 -3.10 2.63 3.06
N VAL A 48 -3.91 2.07 2.16
CA VAL A 48 -4.15 2.63 0.82
C VAL A 48 -4.98 3.92 0.92
N LEU A 49 -6.07 3.93 1.68
CA LEU A 49 -6.97 5.08 1.79
C LEU A 49 -6.30 6.29 2.47
N MET A 50 -5.37 6.06 3.39
CA MET A 50 -4.63 7.13 4.09
C MET A 50 -3.63 7.87 3.21
N LYS A 51 -3.30 7.36 2.01
CA LYS A 51 -2.35 8.03 1.12
C LYS A 51 -2.96 9.28 0.52
N ASP A 52 -2.35 10.42 0.84
CA ASP A 52 -2.73 11.74 0.32
C ASP A 52 -2.08 11.93 -1.06
N LEU A 53 -2.87 11.81 -2.13
CA LEU A 53 -2.41 11.98 -3.50
C LEU A 53 -2.32 13.45 -3.93
N GLU A 54 -2.99 14.37 -3.24
CA GLU A 54 -2.83 15.81 -3.54
C GLU A 54 -1.42 16.31 -3.16
N ARG A 55 -0.88 15.78 -2.04
CA ARG A 55 0.43 16.18 -1.53
C ARG A 55 1.57 15.29 -1.99
N ASN A 56 1.29 14.01 -2.20
CA ASN A 56 2.30 12.96 -2.45
C ASN A 56 1.88 12.09 -3.63
N TYR A 57 1.61 12.71 -4.77
CA TYR A 57 1.31 11.95 -5.98
C TYR A 57 2.52 11.11 -6.42
N PRO A 58 2.32 9.86 -6.88
CA PRO A 58 3.42 9.03 -7.37
C PRO A 58 4.16 9.70 -8.55
N PRO A 59 5.49 9.95 -8.43
CA PRO A 59 6.20 10.79 -9.39
C PRO A 59 6.59 10.08 -10.70
N THR A 60 6.41 8.77 -10.80
CA THR A 60 6.79 7.99 -11.97
C THR A 60 5.67 7.06 -12.43
N PRO A 61 5.61 6.67 -13.73
CA PRO A 61 4.62 5.70 -14.22
C PRO A 61 4.62 4.41 -13.42
N LYS A 62 5.80 3.92 -13.04
CA LYS A 62 5.95 2.70 -12.25
C LYS A 62 5.34 2.82 -10.85
N GLU A 63 5.51 3.96 -10.19
CA GLU A 63 4.94 4.18 -8.86
C GLU A 63 3.44 4.39 -8.90
N VAL A 64 2.91 5.01 -9.96
CA VAL A 64 1.47 5.08 -10.24
C VAL A 64 0.90 3.66 -10.38
N LEU A 65 1.50 2.85 -11.25
CA LEU A 65 1.06 1.47 -11.46
C LEU A 65 1.21 0.61 -10.21
N LYS A 66 2.28 0.80 -9.42
CA LYS A 66 2.44 0.13 -8.14
C LYS A 66 1.29 0.45 -7.18
N TYR A 67 0.88 1.70 -7.11
CA TYR A 67 -0.22 2.12 -6.24
C TYR A 67 -1.56 1.60 -6.75
N TYR A 68 -1.79 1.62 -8.08
CA TYR A 68 -2.91 0.95 -8.72
C TYR A 68 -3.01 -0.52 -8.30
N CYS A 69 -1.92 -1.28 -8.40
CA CYS A 69 -1.88 -2.69 -7.99
C CYS A 69 -2.17 -2.90 -6.50
N GLN A 70 -1.76 -1.97 -5.63
CA GLN A 70 -2.07 -2.03 -4.20
C GLN A 70 -3.58 -1.88 -3.95
N ILE A 71 -4.25 -0.95 -4.64
CA ILE A 71 -5.69 -0.75 -4.54
C ILE A 71 -6.43 -1.98 -5.11
N THR A 72 -6.00 -2.46 -6.28
CA THR A 72 -6.58 -3.64 -6.94
C THR A 72 -6.50 -4.88 -6.03
N ARG A 73 -5.38 -5.07 -5.33
CA ARG A 73 -5.29 -6.14 -4.32
C ARG A 73 -6.28 -5.97 -3.18
N CYS A 74 -6.56 -4.75 -2.75
CA CYS A 74 -7.57 -4.53 -1.71
C CYS A 74 -8.95 -5.00 -2.18
N PHE A 75 -9.34 -4.73 -3.42
CA PHE A 75 -10.62 -5.19 -3.96
C PHE A 75 -10.80 -6.71 -3.94
N TYR A 76 -9.75 -7.46 -4.20
CA TYR A 76 -9.87 -8.92 -4.37
C TYR A 76 -9.41 -9.75 -3.17
N ASN A 77 -8.59 -9.17 -2.29
CA ASN A 77 -7.97 -9.94 -1.22
C ASN A 77 -8.47 -9.58 0.18
N GLU A 78 -9.02 -8.36 0.36
CA GLU A 78 -9.34 -7.85 1.68
C GLU A 78 -10.86 -7.84 1.93
N GLU A 79 -11.22 -7.79 3.21
CA GLU A 79 -12.59 -7.49 3.63
C GLU A 79 -12.71 -5.98 3.86
N TYR A 80 -13.79 -5.39 3.39
CA TYR A 80 -14.08 -3.97 3.49
C TYR A 80 -15.60 -3.73 3.53
N SER A 81 -15.99 -2.58 4.09
CA SER A 81 -17.37 -2.11 4.08
C SER A 81 -17.74 -1.53 2.71
N GLU A 82 -19.03 -1.33 2.48
CA GLU A 82 -19.52 -0.66 1.27
C GLU A 82 -18.97 0.78 1.15
N GLU A 83 -18.81 1.47 2.27
CA GLU A 83 -18.22 2.81 2.30
C GLU A 83 -16.74 2.78 1.88
N GLU A 84 -15.97 1.83 2.40
CA GLU A 84 -14.56 1.64 2.02
C GLU A 84 -14.42 1.23 0.55
N LEU A 85 -15.34 0.43 0.01
CA LEU A 85 -15.38 0.11 -1.42
C LEU A 85 -15.53 1.38 -2.26
N HIS A 86 -16.45 2.27 -1.90
CA HIS A 86 -16.63 3.55 -2.60
C HIS A 86 -15.38 4.44 -2.49
N GLN A 87 -14.75 4.47 -1.33
CA GLN A 87 -13.51 5.22 -1.11
C GLN A 87 -12.35 4.64 -1.94
N LEU A 88 -12.18 3.31 -1.99
CA LEU A 88 -11.18 2.65 -2.83
C LEU A 88 -11.42 2.91 -4.31
N ALA A 89 -12.68 2.85 -4.75
CA ALA A 89 -13.08 3.13 -6.12
C ALA A 89 -12.79 4.60 -6.51
N ALA A 90 -13.05 5.55 -5.63
CA ALA A 90 -12.67 6.94 -5.85
C ALA A 90 -11.14 7.10 -5.87
N LYS A 91 -10.44 6.44 -4.95
CA LYS A 91 -8.97 6.51 -4.83
C LYS A 91 -8.25 5.97 -6.06
N ILE A 92 -8.70 4.89 -6.67
CA ILE A 92 -8.09 4.35 -7.89
C ILE A 92 -8.36 5.26 -9.08
N GLN A 93 -9.54 5.91 -9.15
CA GLN A 93 -9.87 6.87 -10.22
C GLN A 93 -9.02 8.15 -10.17
N GLU A 94 -8.46 8.53 -9.00
CA GLU A 94 -7.48 9.62 -8.94
C GLU A 94 -6.21 9.32 -9.77
N LEU A 95 -5.93 8.06 -10.09
CA LEU A 95 -4.83 7.62 -10.95
C LEU A 95 -5.19 7.58 -12.43
N TYR A 96 -6.48 7.68 -12.77
CA TYR A 96 -6.95 7.56 -14.14
C TYR A 96 -6.87 8.90 -14.89
N ASP A 97 -6.62 8.79 -16.17
CA ASP A 97 -6.74 9.92 -17.09
C ASP A 97 -8.21 10.33 -17.25
N GLU A 98 -8.44 11.61 -17.51
CA GLU A 98 -9.80 12.14 -17.70
C GLU A 98 -10.56 11.47 -18.84
N GLU A 99 -9.87 11.07 -19.92
CA GLU A 99 -10.49 10.33 -21.02
C GLU A 99 -10.96 8.95 -20.59
N LEU A 100 -10.18 8.27 -19.73
CA LEU A 100 -10.60 6.97 -19.19
C LEU A 100 -11.82 7.12 -18.28
N ILE A 101 -11.84 8.14 -17.42
CA ILE A 101 -12.97 8.43 -16.53
C ILE A 101 -14.22 8.79 -17.33
N ALA A 102 -14.08 9.56 -18.42
CA ALA A 102 -15.20 10.01 -19.25
C ALA A 102 -15.91 8.87 -20.01
N ASN A 103 -15.29 7.69 -20.12
CA ASN A 103 -15.86 6.55 -20.87
C ASN A 103 -17.08 5.91 -20.18
N LYS A 104 -17.24 6.10 -18.86
CA LYS A 104 -18.32 5.52 -18.06
C LYS A 104 -18.85 6.50 -17.03
N THR A 105 -20.13 6.40 -16.70
CA THR A 105 -20.65 7.09 -15.53
C THR A 105 -20.09 6.47 -14.24
N GLN A 106 -20.09 7.24 -13.15
CA GLN A 106 -19.65 6.71 -11.85
C GLN A 106 -20.48 5.50 -11.38
N GLU A 107 -21.78 5.50 -11.69
CA GLU A 107 -22.68 4.39 -11.35
C GLU A 107 -22.34 3.13 -12.15
N ASP A 108 -22.14 3.25 -13.46
CA ASP A 108 -21.75 2.13 -14.31
C ASP A 108 -20.38 1.56 -13.90
N TYR A 109 -19.41 2.43 -13.62
CA TYR A 109 -18.10 2.02 -13.13
C TYR A 109 -18.18 1.20 -11.83
N LEU A 110 -18.95 1.66 -10.85
CA LEU A 110 -19.14 0.96 -9.56
C LEU A 110 -19.86 -0.38 -9.75
N ASN A 111 -20.85 -0.45 -10.64
CA ASN A 111 -21.58 -1.68 -10.93
C ASN A 111 -20.69 -2.72 -11.61
N ASP A 112 -19.87 -2.30 -12.58
CA ASP A 112 -18.90 -3.16 -13.25
C ASP A 112 -17.85 -3.67 -12.24
N LEU A 113 -17.29 -2.80 -11.42
CA LEU A 113 -16.32 -3.15 -10.38
C LEU A 113 -16.90 -4.17 -9.39
N LYS A 114 -18.14 -3.95 -8.90
CA LYS A 114 -18.82 -4.89 -8.00
C LYS A 114 -19.04 -6.25 -8.66
N THR A 115 -19.39 -6.24 -9.93
CA THR A 115 -19.60 -7.48 -10.71
C THR A 115 -18.29 -8.25 -10.84
N GLU A 116 -17.19 -7.58 -11.15
CA GLU A 116 -15.88 -8.18 -11.28
C GLU A 116 -15.38 -8.74 -9.94
N ILE A 117 -15.52 -7.99 -8.85
CA ILE A 117 -15.19 -8.46 -7.50
C ILE A 117 -16.01 -9.70 -7.13
N ALA A 118 -17.32 -9.69 -7.41
CA ALA A 118 -18.19 -10.82 -7.13
C ALA A 118 -17.77 -12.06 -7.93
N GLN A 119 -17.39 -11.89 -9.21
CA GLN A 119 -16.91 -12.99 -10.06
C GLN A 119 -15.60 -13.58 -9.51
N MET A 120 -14.62 -12.75 -9.14
CA MET A 120 -13.37 -13.19 -8.53
C MET A 120 -13.61 -13.99 -7.24
N LYS A 121 -14.52 -13.49 -6.38
CA LYS A 121 -14.92 -14.20 -5.14
C LYS A 121 -15.63 -15.53 -5.44
N GLN A 122 -16.54 -15.55 -6.40
CA GLN A 122 -17.25 -16.77 -6.81
C GLN A 122 -16.29 -17.82 -7.34
N ASP A 123 -15.32 -17.42 -8.16
CA ASP A 123 -14.31 -18.29 -8.74
C ASP A 123 -13.19 -18.63 -7.74
N GLN A 124 -13.23 -18.05 -6.55
CA GLN A 124 -12.26 -18.23 -5.47
C GLN A 124 -10.83 -17.86 -5.85
N TYR A 125 -10.67 -16.80 -6.64
CA TYR A 125 -9.37 -16.24 -6.98
C TYR A 125 -8.99 -15.10 -6.04
N THR A 126 -7.69 -15.02 -5.76
CA THR A 126 -7.02 -13.90 -5.07
C THR A 126 -5.77 -13.52 -5.84
N ILE A 127 -5.28 -12.29 -5.65
CA ILE A 127 -3.99 -11.85 -6.21
C ILE A 127 -2.89 -12.26 -5.24
N ALA A 128 -2.14 -13.32 -5.57
CA ALA A 128 -1.02 -13.81 -4.75
C ALA A 128 0.15 -12.81 -4.78
N SER A 129 0.50 -12.29 -5.95
CA SER A 129 1.53 -11.27 -6.16
C SER A 129 1.26 -10.51 -7.46
N TYR A 130 2.00 -9.42 -7.66
CA TYR A 130 2.07 -8.73 -8.94
C TYR A 130 3.53 -8.34 -9.23
N ASP A 131 3.87 -8.33 -10.51
CA ASP A 131 5.18 -7.97 -11.02
C ASP A 131 5.03 -6.85 -12.05
N ILE A 132 5.75 -5.75 -11.85
CA ILE A 132 5.70 -4.58 -12.73
C ILE A 132 7.02 -4.49 -13.47
N SER A 133 7.00 -4.13 -14.76
CA SER A 133 8.18 -3.88 -15.59
C SER A 133 9.26 -3.11 -14.83
N ALA A 134 10.53 -3.46 -15.06
CA ALA A 134 11.63 -2.66 -14.52
C ALA A 134 11.55 -1.23 -15.06
N SER A 135 12.08 -0.25 -14.32
CA SER A 135 12.05 1.15 -14.78
C SER A 135 12.81 1.37 -16.07
N THR A 136 13.77 0.49 -16.37
CA THR A 136 14.53 0.48 -17.63
C THR A 136 13.73 -0.03 -18.82
N ASP A 137 12.63 -0.75 -18.57
CA ASP A 137 11.80 -1.40 -19.58
C ASP A 137 10.52 -0.59 -19.87
N VAL A 138 10.39 0.58 -19.26
CA VAL A 138 9.32 1.53 -19.56
C VAL A 138 9.60 2.17 -20.90
N GLU A 139 8.68 2.02 -21.84
CA GLU A 139 8.75 2.67 -23.14
C GLU A 139 8.13 4.06 -23.07
N TYR A 140 8.94 5.10 -23.21
CA TYR A 140 8.46 6.47 -23.27
C TYR A 140 8.28 6.92 -24.73
N PHE A 141 7.15 7.54 -25.02
CA PHE A 141 6.83 8.07 -26.34
C PHE A 141 5.99 9.35 -26.23
N ALA A 142 5.75 10.01 -27.32
CA ALA A 142 4.86 11.18 -27.39
C ALA A 142 3.67 10.86 -28.28
N GLU A 143 2.48 11.20 -27.82
CA GLU A 143 1.24 11.08 -28.58
C GLU A 143 0.44 12.38 -28.45
N ASN A 144 0.04 12.95 -29.59
CA ASN A 144 -0.69 14.23 -29.64
C ASN A 144 -0.01 15.37 -28.86
N GLY A 145 1.34 15.36 -28.81
CA GLY A 145 2.14 16.37 -28.11
C GLY A 145 2.23 16.19 -26.59
N ARG A 146 1.69 15.10 -26.04
CA ARG A 146 1.77 14.74 -24.60
C ARG A 146 2.74 13.59 -24.39
N SER A 147 3.44 13.60 -23.26
CA SER A 147 4.31 12.49 -22.86
C SER A 147 3.47 11.26 -22.48
N CYS A 148 3.84 10.11 -23.00
CA CYS A 148 3.20 8.83 -22.70
C CYS A 148 4.25 7.81 -22.26
N ALA A 149 3.80 6.82 -21.50
CA ALA A 149 4.62 5.69 -21.05
C ALA A 149 3.82 4.38 -21.21
N ARG A 150 4.48 3.37 -21.78
CA ARG A 150 3.94 2.00 -21.87
C ARG A 150 4.74 1.07 -20.98
N MET A 151 4.03 0.22 -20.23
CA MET A 151 4.65 -0.75 -19.34
C MET A 151 3.71 -1.91 -19.06
N TYR A 152 4.24 -2.98 -18.46
CA TYR A 152 3.50 -4.19 -18.19
C TYR A 152 3.37 -4.45 -16.69
N CYS A 153 2.24 -5.04 -16.32
CA CYS A 153 2.01 -5.63 -15.01
C CYS A 153 1.51 -7.06 -15.18
N THR A 154 2.09 -7.99 -14.44
CA THR A 154 1.62 -9.37 -14.38
C THR A 154 0.99 -9.61 -13.01
N PHE A 155 -0.30 -9.90 -12.96
CA PHE A 155 -0.98 -10.37 -11.77
C PHE A 155 -0.89 -11.90 -11.70
N ASN A 156 -0.36 -12.42 -10.60
CA ASN A 156 -0.32 -13.85 -10.32
C ASN A 156 -1.55 -14.22 -9.49
N LEU A 157 -2.55 -14.81 -10.14
CA LEU A 157 -3.82 -15.18 -9.53
C LEU A 157 -3.73 -16.58 -8.92
N LYS A 158 -4.18 -16.73 -7.69
CA LYS A 158 -4.23 -18.01 -6.97
C LYS A 158 -5.68 -18.43 -6.74
N LYS A 159 -6.04 -19.61 -7.22
CA LYS A 159 -7.34 -20.21 -6.93
C LYS A 159 -7.28 -20.98 -5.62
N ALA A 160 -8.31 -20.88 -4.77
CA ALA A 160 -8.40 -21.66 -3.54
C ALA A 160 -8.29 -23.16 -3.83
N GLY A 161 -7.51 -23.88 -3.03
CA GLY A 161 -7.25 -25.31 -3.22
C GLY A 161 -6.27 -25.67 -4.35
N SER A 162 -5.77 -24.69 -5.12
CA SER A 162 -4.74 -24.90 -6.14
C SER A 162 -3.32 -24.76 -5.55
N THR A 163 -2.37 -25.50 -6.08
CA THR A 163 -0.94 -25.40 -5.72
C THR A 163 -0.18 -24.39 -6.59
N GLY A 164 -0.75 -24.02 -7.76
CA GLY A 164 -0.14 -23.08 -8.71
C GLY A 164 -0.88 -21.74 -8.77
N THR A 165 -0.31 -20.83 -9.54
CA THR A 165 -0.89 -19.54 -9.90
C THR A 165 -1.11 -19.47 -11.41
N VAL A 166 -2.07 -18.63 -11.83
CA VAL A 166 -2.29 -18.27 -13.23
C VAL A 166 -1.82 -16.84 -13.41
N ALA A 167 -0.97 -16.59 -14.39
CA ALA A 167 -0.50 -15.25 -14.71
C ALA A 167 -1.48 -14.56 -15.66
N SER A 168 -1.86 -13.32 -15.32
CA SER A 168 -2.57 -12.39 -16.19
C SER A 168 -1.65 -11.21 -16.44
N MET A 169 -1.14 -11.08 -17.66
CA MET A 169 -0.29 -9.97 -18.06
C MET A 169 -1.13 -8.88 -18.71
N GLU A 170 -0.98 -7.67 -18.25
CA GLU A 170 -1.66 -6.48 -18.75
C GLU A 170 -0.64 -5.45 -19.22
N GLN A 171 -0.91 -4.84 -20.36
CA GLN A 171 -0.17 -3.69 -20.88
C GLN A 171 -0.90 -2.42 -20.49
N PHE A 172 -0.22 -1.54 -19.81
CA PHE A 172 -0.71 -0.23 -19.40
C PHE A 172 -0.12 0.87 -20.25
N VAL A 173 -0.96 1.83 -20.61
CA VAL A 173 -0.54 3.11 -21.18
C VAL A 173 -0.87 4.21 -20.18
N LEU A 174 0.14 4.99 -19.83
CA LEU A 174 -0.01 6.17 -18.98
C LEU A 174 0.31 7.42 -19.80
N ARG A 175 -0.32 8.53 -19.44
CA ARG A 175 -0.12 9.83 -20.05
C ARG A 175 0.15 10.87 -18.96
N GLU A 176 1.07 11.79 -19.23
CA GLU A 176 1.36 12.92 -18.33
C GLU A 176 0.26 13.99 -18.49
N ASP A 177 -0.34 14.41 -17.36
CA ASP A 177 -1.33 15.50 -17.35
C ASP A 177 -0.65 16.89 -17.34
N GLU A 178 -1.46 17.96 -17.29
CA GLU A 178 -0.97 19.34 -17.32
C GLU A 178 -0.16 19.72 -16.06
N ASP A 179 -0.38 19.01 -14.95
CA ASP A 179 0.34 19.21 -13.67
C ASP A 179 1.62 18.36 -13.59
N GLY A 180 1.93 17.57 -14.63
CA GLY A 180 3.08 16.66 -14.69
C GLY A 180 2.85 15.34 -13.95
N HIS A 181 1.61 14.98 -13.67
CA HIS A 181 1.26 13.70 -13.06
C HIS A 181 1.01 12.65 -14.13
N TRP A 182 1.57 11.46 -13.93
CA TRP A 182 1.30 10.31 -14.78
C TRP A 182 -0.06 9.71 -14.45
N LYS A 183 -0.97 9.67 -15.44
CA LYS A 183 -2.33 9.14 -15.34
C LYS A 183 -2.50 7.91 -16.21
N ILE A 184 -3.21 6.90 -15.73
CA ILE A 184 -3.51 5.69 -16.50
C ILE A 184 -4.56 6.04 -17.55
N LEU A 185 -4.16 5.98 -18.82
CA LEU A 185 -5.02 6.23 -19.98
C LEU A 185 -5.85 4.98 -20.33
N GLY A 186 -5.29 3.79 -20.10
CA GLY A 186 -5.97 2.52 -20.33
C GLY A 186 -5.03 1.34 -20.15
N TRP A 187 -5.61 0.15 -20.21
CA TRP A 187 -4.88 -1.12 -20.22
C TRP A 187 -5.63 -2.17 -21.02
N GLU A 188 -4.90 -3.18 -21.45
CA GLU A 188 -5.42 -4.34 -22.16
C GLU A 188 -4.64 -5.60 -21.77
N LEU A 189 -5.25 -6.77 -21.97
CA LEU A 189 -4.53 -8.03 -21.83
C LEU A 189 -3.42 -8.10 -22.88
N ALA A 190 -2.19 -8.37 -22.43
CA ALA A 190 -1.08 -8.55 -23.34
C ALA A 190 -1.21 -9.90 -24.03
N GLU A 191 -1.07 -9.92 -25.37
CA GLU A 191 -0.95 -11.16 -26.13
C GLU A 191 0.34 -11.89 -25.72
N GLN A 192 0.24 -13.19 -25.44
CA GLN A 192 1.38 -14.05 -25.09
C GLN A 192 2.02 -14.63 -26.34
#